data_c5f7605b51a5afefdf9e7d6125558b67
#
_entry.id   c5f7605b51a5afefdf9e7d6125558b67
#
_cell.length_a   1.000
_cell.length_b   1.000
_cell.length_c   1.000
_cell.angle_alpha   90.00
_cell.angle_beta   90.00
_cell.angle_gamma   90.00
#
_symmetry.space_group_name_H-M   'P 1'
#
loop_
_entity.id
_entity.type
_entity.pdbx_description
1 polymer ?
#
loop_
_entity_poly.entity_id
_entity_poly.type
_entity_poly.pdbx_seq_one_letter_code
_entity_poly.pdbx_strand_id
1 'polypeptide(L)'
;MGNKYYDQLVNNDSHFEITFNDFEEFITFIRPDKLHVKDLMTQLRLEFNPSAVNFPFFKIKDFKGYSTLDKSIIYRGHGESDWDLKPTFYRNKKNIGWVKTNWSVDQNYESEILLKFQDSCDLAGVQLPSDNDQLRRRQKNKLSKYRKSFGRDQLDWFDDDFFELAVYAQHYGVETRLLDWTKNPFVASYFACSHALKMNYDPNSKFCIWVLNSESITNELNQVLEVLDPPKGLNQHISHQQGVLTYTKNHIKIFNKFGTRPCLKDILKYYESGYRLLKI
;
A
#
# COMPACT_ATOMS: atom_id res chain seq x y z
N MET A 1 -17.59 6.48 25.84
CA MET A 1 -17.92 7.71 25.10
C MET A 1 -17.58 7.46 23.64
N GLY A 2 -18.54 7.61 22.73
CA GLY A 2 -18.29 7.44 21.30
C GLY A 2 -17.31 8.48 20.77
N ASN A 3 -16.59 8.14 19.73
CA ASN A 3 -15.72 9.09 19.03
C ASN A 3 -16.61 10.15 18.35
N LYS A 4 -16.36 11.44 18.62
CA LYS A 4 -17.18 12.56 18.09
C LYS A 4 -17.25 12.62 16.56
N TYR A 5 -16.33 11.96 15.87
CA TYR A 5 -16.27 11.89 14.41
C TYR A 5 -17.02 10.68 13.84
N TYR A 6 -17.48 9.76 14.68
CA TYR A 6 -18.16 8.54 14.23
C TYR A 6 -19.47 8.87 13.50
N ASP A 7 -20.25 9.80 14.03
CA ASP A 7 -21.55 10.21 13.45
C ASP A 7 -21.41 10.98 12.12
N GLN A 8 -20.19 11.39 11.76
CA GLN A 8 -19.89 12.08 10.49
C GLN A 8 -19.48 11.12 9.38
N LEU A 9 -19.33 9.82 9.68
CA LEU A 9 -18.87 8.83 8.72
C LEU A 9 -19.94 8.51 7.67
N VAL A 10 -19.50 8.46 6.43
CA VAL A 10 -20.26 7.90 5.31
C VAL A 10 -19.72 6.51 4.99
N ASN A 11 -20.58 5.50 5.00
CA ASN A 11 -20.23 4.14 4.61
C ASN A 11 -20.42 3.94 3.10
N ASN A 12 -19.35 3.68 2.38
CA ASN A 12 -19.32 3.43 0.94
C ASN A 12 -19.11 1.94 0.60
N ASP A 13 -19.45 1.01 1.50
CA ASP A 13 -19.24 -0.43 1.41
C ASP A 13 -17.76 -0.87 1.29
N SER A 14 -16.97 -0.18 0.48
CA SER A 14 -15.56 -0.48 0.27
C SER A 14 -14.62 0.23 1.25
N HIS A 15 -15.14 1.29 1.88
CA HIS A 15 -14.41 2.13 2.84
C HIS A 15 -15.39 3.06 3.56
N PHE A 16 -14.94 3.61 4.68
CA PHE A 16 -15.59 4.75 5.33
C PHE A 16 -14.98 6.05 4.84
N GLU A 17 -15.77 7.13 4.82
CA GLU A 17 -15.32 8.46 4.40
C GLU A 17 -15.77 9.52 5.41
N ILE A 18 -14.88 10.46 5.70
CA ILE A 18 -15.17 11.67 6.46
C ILE A 18 -14.62 12.88 5.71
N THR A 19 -15.39 13.95 5.62
CA THR A 19 -14.98 15.17 4.92
C THR A 19 -14.87 16.33 5.89
N PHE A 20 -13.79 17.07 5.82
CA PHE A 20 -13.54 18.28 6.58
C PHE A 20 -13.62 19.51 5.68
N ASN A 21 -14.36 20.53 6.11
CA ASN A 21 -14.40 21.83 5.44
C ASN A 21 -13.49 22.85 6.14
N ASP A 22 -13.02 22.53 7.31
CA ASP A 22 -12.11 23.35 8.14
C ASP A 22 -10.75 22.68 8.28
N PHE A 23 -9.69 23.43 7.97
CA PHE A 23 -8.32 22.92 7.99
C PHE A 23 -7.82 22.62 9.41
N GLU A 24 -8.20 23.45 10.40
CA GLU A 24 -7.79 23.24 11.79
C GLU A 24 -8.43 21.98 12.38
N GLU A 25 -9.70 21.72 12.01
CA GLU A 25 -10.38 20.50 12.43
C GLU A 25 -9.72 19.27 11.77
N PHE A 26 -9.43 19.33 10.46
CA PHE A 26 -8.70 18.29 9.75
C PHE A 26 -7.34 17.99 10.40
N ILE A 27 -6.51 19.03 10.65
CA ILE A 27 -5.21 18.85 11.31
C ILE A 27 -5.37 18.27 12.70
N THR A 28 -6.36 18.73 13.47
CA THR A 28 -6.65 18.19 14.80
C THR A 28 -7.01 16.72 14.75
N PHE A 29 -7.80 16.31 13.74
CA PHE A 29 -8.22 14.93 13.56
C PHE A 29 -7.05 13.99 13.25
N ILE A 30 -6.14 14.38 12.36
CA ILE A 30 -5.03 13.52 11.92
C ILE A 30 -3.84 13.51 12.91
N ARG A 31 -3.79 14.41 13.89
CA ARG A 31 -2.70 14.49 14.87
C ARG A 31 -2.57 13.20 15.67
N PRO A 32 -1.38 12.55 15.68
CA PRO A 32 -1.16 11.29 16.38
C PRO A 32 -1.37 11.39 17.90
N ASP A 33 -1.05 12.55 18.51
CA ASP A 33 -1.20 12.79 19.95
C ASP A 33 -2.67 12.91 20.39
N LYS A 34 -3.59 13.18 19.47
CA LYS A 34 -5.03 13.25 19.75
C LYS A 34 -5.75 11.91 19.64
N LEU A 35 -5.12 10.91 19.04
CA LEU A 35 -5.61 9.55 18.89
C LEU A 35 -6.95 9.40 18.14
N HIS A 36 -7.51 10.47 17.57
CA HIS A 36 -8.84 10.43 16.93
C HIS A 36 -8.95 9.41 15.82
N VAL A 37 -7.95 9.33 14.93
CA VAL A 37 -7.91 8.34 13.85
C VAL A 37 -7.84 6.93 14.43
N LYS A 38 -6.96 6.71 15.42
CA LYS A 38 -6.79 5.40 16.07
C LYS A 38 -8.07 4.93 16.74
N ASP A 39 -8.69 5.81 17.52
CA ASP A 39 -9.92 5.49 18.25
C ASP A 39 -11.05 5.17 17.29
N LEU A 40 -11.18 5.96 16.20
CA LEU A 40 -12.19 5.74 15.17
C LEU A 40 -11.98 4.40 14.45
N MET A 41 -10.76 4.11 14.00
CA MET A 41 -10.45 2.85 13.32
C MET A 41 -10.60 1.63 14.26
N THR A 42 -10.35 1.81 15.55
CA THR A 42 -10.59 0.77 16.56
C THR A 42 -12.08 0.53 16.75
N GLN A 43 -12.88 1.59 16.83
CA GLN A 43 -14.34 1.49 16.96
C GLN A 43 -14.95 0.78 15.75
N LEU A 44 -14.58 1.15 14.52
CA LEU A 44 -15.00 0.48 13.31
C LEU A 44 -14.65 -1.01 13.31
N ARG A 45 -13.42 -1.35 13.73
CA ARG A 45 -13.01 -2.75 13.83
C ARG A 45 -13.86 -3.55 14.81
N LEU A 46 -14.15 -3.00 15.98
CA LEU A 46 -14.95 -3.68 17.00
C LEU A 46 -16.39 -3.88 16.56
N GLU A 47 -16.95 -2.97 15.79
CA GLU A 47 -18.32 -3.04 15.30
C GLU A 47 -18.48 -4.06 14.18
N PHE A 48 -17.58 -4.02 13.18
CA PHE A 48 -17.67 -4.87 11.99
C PHE A 48 -16.94 -6.22 12.12
N ASN A 49 -16.10 -6.39 13.13
CA ASN A 49 -15.43 -7.66 13.45
C ASN A 49 -15.32 -7.88 14.97
N PRO A 50 -16.44 -8.19 15.65
CA PRO A 50 -16.47 -8.38 17.11
C PRO A 50 -15.56 -9.51 17.59
N SER A 51 -15.29 -10.53 16.78
CA SER A 51 -14.40 -11.65 17.14
C SER A 51 -12.92 -11.23 17.28
N ALA A 52 -12.55 -10.07 16.78
CA ALA A 52 -11.21 -9.52 17.00
C ALA A 52 -10.93 -9.09 18.45
N VAL A 53 -11.94 -9.10 19.31
CA VAL A 53 -11.82 -8.73 20.74
C VAL A 53 -11.05 -9.76 21.56
N ASN A 54 -10.95 -11.01 21.10
CA ASN A 54 -10.39 -12.12 21.88
C ASN A 54 -8.85 -12.21 21.86
N PHE A 55 -8.15 -11.29 21.21
CA PHE A 55 -6.72 -11.18 21.42
C PHE A 55 -6.47 -10.28 22.64
N PRO A 56 -5.80 -10.79 23.69
CA PRO A 56 -5.49 -9.96 24.84
C PRO A 56 -4.68 -8.76 24.37
N PHE A 57 -5.24 -7.57 24.58
CA PHE A 57 -4.45 -6.35 24.50
C PHE A 57 -3.35 -6.49 25.56
N PHE A 58 -2.16 -6.85 25.15
CA PHE A 58 -1.00 -6.54 25.98
C PHE A 58 -0.94 -5.02 26.05
N LYS A 59 -1.50 -4.46 27.13
CA LYS A 59 -1.13 -3.12 27.57
C LYS A 59 0.38 -3.15 27.76
N ILE A 60 1.11 -2.78 26.72
CA ILE A 60 2.51 -2.40 26.88
C ILE A 60 2.43 -1.18 27.79
N LYS A 61 2.78 -1.38 29.06
CA LYS A 61 2.89 -0.29 30.03
C LYS A 61 3.75 0.79 29.37
N ASP A 62 3.22 2.00 29.39
CA ASP A 62 3.84 3.21 28.83
C ASP A 62 5.33 3.27 29.17
N PHE A 63 6.17 2.85 28.24
CA PHE A 63 7.56 3.23 28.24
C PHE A 63 7.59 4.71 27.83
N LYS A 64 7.72 5.59 28.81
CA LYS A 64 7.94 7.03 28.58
C LYS A 64 9.10 7.19 27.61
N GLY A 65 8.80 7.58 26.37
CA GLY A 65 9.81 7.88 25.36
C GLY A 65 9.63 7.25 23.99
N TYR A 66 8.61 6.42 23.73
CA TYR A 66 8.35 5.84 22.41
C TYR A 66 7.28 6.59 21.63
N SER A 67 7.48 6.66 20.31
CA SER A 67 6.62 7.25 19.30
C SER A 67 5.13 7.03 19.58
N THR A 68 4.36 8.12 19.60
CA THR A 68 2.90 8.13 19.66
C THR A 68 2.25 7.52 18.41
N LEU A 69 3.04 7.18 17.38
CA LEU A 69 2.57 6.61 16.12
C LEU A 69 2.19 5.13 16.30
N ASP A 70 0.95 4.82 16.00
CA ASP A 70 0.47 3.44 15.93
C ASP A 70 1.01 2.79 14.66
N LYS A 71 1.81 1.72 14.82
CA LYS A 71 2.44 1.04 13.70
C LYS A 71 1.45 0.24 12.83
N SER A 72 0.26 -0.01 13.34
CA SER A 72 -0.80 -0.71 12.62
C SER A 72 -1.63 0.20 11.72
N ILE A 73 -1.62 1.50 11.96
CA ILE A 73 -2.29 2.49 11.12
C ILE A 73 -1.30 3.08 10.13
N ILE A 74 -1.62 2.96 8.84
CA ILE A 74 -0.79 3.47 7.76
C ILE A 74 -1.59 4.40 6.87
N TYR A 75 -0.91 5.40 6.30
CA TYR A 75 -1.51 6.54 5.62
C TYR A 75 -0.97 6.68 4.20
N ARG A 76 -1.81 7.15 3.28
CA ARG A 76 -1.40 7.48 1.92
C ARG A 76 -2.11 8.74 1.43
N GLY A 77 -1.35 9.76 1.01
CA GLY A 77 -1.90 11.00 0.47
C GLY A 77 -2.11 10.93 -1.05
N HIS A 78 -3.26 11.41 -1.51
CA HIS A 78 -3.59 11.61 -2.92
C HIS A 78 -3.91 13.08 -3.18
N GLY A 79 -3.33 13.66 -4.24
CA GLY A 79 -3.62 15.03 -4.66
C GLY A 79 -5.01 15.23 -5.25
N GLU A 80 -5.63 14.14 -5.70
CA GLU A 80 -7.03 14.11 -6.14
C GLU A 80 -7.77 13.01 -5.38
N SER A 81 -8.93 13.36 -4.84
CA SER A 81 -9.74 12.44 -4.03
C SER A 81 -10.31 11.26 -4.83
N ASP A 82 -10.41 11.42 -6.14
CA ASP A 82 -10.97 10.41 -7.04
C ASP A 82 -9.95 9.38 -7.52
N TRP A 83 -8.68 9.55 -7.17
CA TRP A 83 -7.68 8.56 -7.54
C TRP A 83 -7.88 7.25 -6.79
N ASP A 84 -7.84 6.15 -7.56
CA ASP A 84 -7.92 4.81 -7.00
C ASP A 84 -6.64 4.41 -6.24
N LEU A 85 -6.81 3.55 -5.23
CA LEU A 85 -5.73 2.85 -4.54
C LEU A 85 -5.14 1.74 -5.43
N LYS A 86 -4.47 2.15 -6.51
CA LYS A 86 -3.97 1.29 -7.57
C LYS A 86 -2.47 1.49 -7.75
N PRO A 87 -1.65 0.42 -7.71
CA PRO A 87 -0.22 0.49 -7.99
C PRO A 87 0.08 1.14 -9.35
N THR A 88 1.22 1.81 -9.48
CA THR A 88 1.64 2.49 -10.73
C THR A 88 1.68 1.55 -11.92
N PHE A 89 2.13 0.34 -11.74
CA PHE A 89 2.15 -0.71 -12.75
C PHE A 89 0.78 -0.95 -13.42
N TYR A 90 -0.32 -0.78 -12.68
CA TYR A 90 -1.67 -0.99 -13.21
C TYR A 90 -2.36 0.28 -13.70
N ARG A 91 -1.76 1.47 -13.48
CA ARG A 91 -2.31 2.74 -13.97
C ARG A 91 -2.01 2.98 -15.43
N ASN A 92 -0.87 2.51 -15.92
CA ASN A 92 -0.44 2.71 -17.29
C ASN A 92 -1.11 1.72 -18.23
N LYS A 93 -2.17 2.19 -18.94
CA LYS A 93 -2.94 1.38 -19.89
C LYS A 93 -2.12 0.90 -21.10
N LYS A 94 -1.01 1.57 -21.44
CA LYS A 94 -0.17 1.19 -22.59
C LYS A 94 0.57 -0.11 -22.35
N ASN A 95 0.95 -0.40 -21.10
CA ASN A 95 1.70 -1.60 -20.75
C ASN A 95 0.82 -2.86 -20.65
N ILE A 96 -0.51 -2.68 -20.60
CA ILE A 96 -1.49 -3.75 -20.38
C ILE A 96 -2.23 -4.13 -21.68
N GLY A 97 -1.95 -3.44 -22.79
CA GLY A 97 -2.78 -3.46 -24.01
C GLY A 97 -2.94 -4.81 -24.71
N TRP A 98 -2.05 -5.77 -24.51
CA TRP A 98 -2.10 -7.06 -25.20
C TRP A 98 -2.64 -8.20 -24.36
N VAL A 99 -2.71 -8.05 -23.04
CA VAL A 99 -2.99 -9.19 -22.16
C VAL A 99 -4.01 -8.82 -21.09
N LYS A 100 -5.24 -8.69 -21.51
CA LYS A 100 -6.38 -8.55 -20.58
C LYS A 100 -6.55 -9.77 -19.65
N THR A 101 -5.89 -10.88 -19.91
CA THR A 101 -6.24 -12.19 -19.36
C THR A 101 -5.10 -12.99 -18.74
N ASN A 102 -3.83 -12.54 -18.80
CA ASN A 102 -2.73 -13.41 -18.36
C ASN A 102 -1.80 -12.71 -17.34
N TRP A 103 -2.00 -13.03 -16.06
CA TRP A 103 -1.21 -12.55 -14.91
C TRP A 103 0.28 -12.98 -14.98
N SER A 104 0.60 -14.10 -15.62
CA SER A 104 2.00 -14.54 -15.80
C SER A 104 2.81 -13.55 -16.65
N VAL A 105 2.11 -12.81 -17.50
CA VAL A 105 2.72 -11.74 -18.31
C VAL A 105 3.07 -10.54 -17.46
N ASP A 106 2.24 -10.16 -16.46
CA ASP A 106 2.54 -9.06 -15.56
C ASP A 106 3.80 -9.34 -14.75
N GLN A 107 3.92 -10.54 -14.22
CA GLN A 107 5.09 -10.95 -13.46
C GLN A 107 6.36 -10.98 -14.31
N ASN A 108 6.29 -11.55 -15.51
CA ASN A 108 7.41 -11.56 -16.44
C ASN A 108 7.82 -10.14 -16.82
N TYR A 109 6.86 -9.30 -17.16
CA TYR A 109 7.09 -7.93 -17.58
C TYR A 109 7.71 -7.10 -16.47
N GLU A 110 7.18 -7.17 -15.24
CA GLU A 110 7.75 -6.47 -14.10
C GLU A 110 9.17 -6.96 -13.78
N SER A 111 9.41 -8.27 -13.77
CA SER A 111 10.75 -8.83 -13.57
C SER A 111 11.73 -8.36 -14.64
N GLU A 112 11.31 -8.27 -15.90
CA GLU A 112 12.13 -7.74 -16.99
C GLU A 112 12.46 -6.26 -16.81
N ILE A 113 11.50 -5.45 -16.39
CA ILE A 113 11.72 -4.04 -16.11
C ILE A 113 12.71 -3.87 -14.95
N LEU A 114 12.54 -4.65 -13.87
CA LEU A 114 13.46 -4.61 -12.75
C LEU A 114 14.89 -5.01 -13.11
N LEU A 115 15.06 -6.03 -13.94
CA LEU A 115 16.41 -6.41 -14.43
C LEU A 115 17.01 -5.36 -15.38
N LYS A 116 16.21 -4.72 -16.24
CA LYS A 116 16.68 -3.59 -17.05
C LYS A 116 17.09 -2.40 -16.20
N PHE A 117 16.36 -2.13 -15.11
CA PHE A 117 16.75 -1.11 -14.15
C PHE A 117 18.09 -1.47 -13.48
N GLN A 118 18.28 -2.74 -13.07
CA GLN A 118 19.53 -3.23 -12.50
C GLN A 118 20.70 -3.04 -13.48
N ASP A 119 20.53 -3.42 -14.74
CA ASP A 119 21.53 -3.20 -15.80
C ASP A 119 21.84 -1.71 -16.01
N SER A 120 20.83 -0.84 -15.88
CA SER A 120 21.04 0.62 -15.98
C SER A 120 21.82 1.16 -14.79
N CYS A 121 21.59 0.64 -13.59
CA CYS A 121 22.38 0.97 -12.40
C CYS A 121 23.87 0.56 -12.57
N ASP A 122 24.12 -0.62 -13.14
CA ASP A 122 25.48 -1.08 -13.44
C ASP A 122 26.21 -0.12 -14.41
N LEU A 123 25.52 0.27 -15.48
CA LEU A 123 26.08 1.22 -16.45
C LEU A 123 26.35 2.60 -15.85
N ALA A 124 25.56 3.02 -14.87
CA ALA A 124 25.70 4.28 -14.17
C ALA A 124 26.65 4.21 -12.95
N GLY A 125 27.17 3.03 -12.62
CA GLY A 125 28.01 2.82 -11.43
C GLY A 125 27.26 2.99 -10.10
N VAL A 126 25.92 2.79 -10.11
CA VAL A 126 25.08 2.91 -8.92
C VAL A 126 25.02 1.58 -8.21
N GLN A 127 25.43 1.55 -6.95
CA GLN A 127 25.37 0.36 -6.12
C GLN A 127 23.92 0.09 -5.67
N LEU A 128 23.45 -1.12 -5.93
CA LEU A 128 22.14 -1.59 -5.49
C LEU A 128 22.21 -2.27 -4.11
N PRO A 129 21.15 -2.17 -3.29
CA PRO A 129 21.06 -2.88 -2.03
C PRO A 129 21.13 -4.40 -2.23
N SER A 130 21.85 -5.09 -1.33
CA SER A 130 21.98 -6.56 -1.27
C SER A 130 22.43 -7.24 -2.57
N ASP A 131 22.89 -6.47 -3.55
CA ASP A 131 23.27 -6.96 -4.87
C ASP A 131 24.58 -7.79 -4.80
N ASN A 132 24.52 -8.97 -5.41
CA ASN A 132 25.65 -9.88 -5.54
C ASN A 132 25.40 -10.92 -6.65
N ASP A 133 26.48 -11.57 -7.11
CA ASP A 133 26.42 -12.55 -8.19
C ASP A 133 25.42 -13.69 -7.93
N GLN A 134 25.30 -14.15 -6.69
CA GLN A 134 24.41 -15.23 -6.33
C GLN A 134 22.94 -14.82 -6.46
N LEU A 135 22.59 -13.62 -5.98
CA LEU A 135 21.25 -13.05 -6.13
C LEU A 135 20.90 -12.88 -7.61
N ARG A 136 21.79 -12.29 -8.40
CA ARG A 136 21.60 -12.09 -9.86
C ARG A 136 21.39 -13.38 -10.61
N ARG A 137 22.13 -14.46 -10.26
CA ARG A 137 21.90 -15.79 -10.86
C ARG A 137 20.53 -16.34 -10.50
N ARG A 138 20.08 -16.20 -9.26
CA ARG A 138 18.73 -16.63 -8.86
C ARG A 138 17.65 -15.85 -9.61
N GLN A 139 17.76 -14.52 -9.70
CA GLN A 139 16.83 -13.66 -10.44
C GLN A 139 16.71 -14.08 -11.92
N LYS A 140 17.84 -14.28 -12.62
CA LYS A 140 17.86 -14.75 -14.01
C LYS A 140 17.23 -16.13 -14.18
N ASN A 141 17.51 -17.05 -13.27
CA ASN A 141 16.92 -18.40 -13.29
C ASN A 141 15.40 -18.36 -13.10
N LYS A 142 14.91 -17.51 -12.19
CA LYS A 142 13.49 -17.33 -11.96
C LYS A 142 12.79 -16.70 -13.16
N LEU A 143 13.34 -15.66 -13.77
CA LEU A 143 12.80 -15.12 -15.00
C LEU A 143 12.69 -16.17 -16.12
N SER A 144 13.71 -17.03 -16.25
CA SER A 144 13.65 -18.15 -17.21
C SER A 144 12.53 -19.13 -16.92
N LYS A 145 12.27 -19.43 -15.63
CA LYS A 145 11.14 -20.28 -15.22
C LYS A 145 9.80 -19.59 -15.53
N TYR A 146 9.64 -18.31 -15.20
CA TYR A 146 8.43 -17.54 -15.48
C TYR A 146 8.09 -17.51 -16.97
N ARG A 147 9.08 -17.35 -17.83
CA ARG A 147 8.90 -17.41 -19.29
C ARG A 147 8.46 -18.78 -19.80
N LYS A 148 8.87 -19.87 -19.15
CA LYS A 148 8.52 -21.25 -19.53
C LYS A 148 7.18 -21.71 -18.97
N SER A 149 6.74 -21.17 -17.87
CA SER A 149 5.56 -21.66 -17.14
C SER A 149 4.23 -21.19 -17.70
N PHE A 150 4.20 -20.34 -18.72
CA PHE A 150 3.02 -19.80 -19.39
C PHE A 150 1.67 -20.29 -18.79
N GLY A 151 1.32 -19.80 -17.59
CA GLY A 151 0.03 -20.04 -16.96
C GLY A 151 -0.15 -21.38 -16.21
N ARG A 152 0.87 -22.20 -16.04
CA ARG A 152 0.76 -23.51 -15.38
C ARG A 152 1.21 -23.54 -13.93
N ASP A 153 2.18 -22.71 -13.53
CA ASP A 153 2.68 -22.71 -12.17
C ASP A 153 2.14 -21.49 -11.40
N GLN A 154 1.47 -21.80 -10.30
CA GLN A 154 0.96 -20.83 -9.34
C GLN A 154 2.15 -20.30 -8.52
N LEU A 155 2.91 -19.40 -9.08
CA LEU A 155 3.93 -18.71 -8.31
C LEU A 155 3.26 -17.55 -7.59
N ASP A 156 3.08 -17.72 -6.28
CA ASP A 156 2.79 -16.59 -5.41
C ASP A 156 3.91 -15.57 -5.58
N TRP A 157 3.54 -14.39 -5.92
CA TRP A 157 4.46 -13.31 -6.07
C TRP A 157 4.36 -12.43 -4.81
N PHE A 158 5.32 -12.12 -4.04
CA PHE A 158 6.62 -11.58 -4.29
C PHE A 158 7.72 -12.60 -4.05
N ASP A 159 8.58 -12.75 -5.04
CA ASP A 159 9.81 -13.46 -4.81
C ASP A 159 10.77 -12.56 -4.04
N ASP A 160 11.23 -13.04 -2.90
CA ASP A 160 12.18 -12.33 -2.04
C ASP A 160 13.41 -11.84 -2.80
N ASP A 161 13.83 -12.57 -3.85
CA ASP A 161 14.97 -12.18 -4.67
C ASP A 161 14.75 -10.90 -5.50
N PHE A 162 13.52 -10.44 -5.69
CA PHE A 162 13.19 -9.21 -6.40
C PHE A 162 12.70 -8.09 -5.49
N PHE A 163 12.38 -8.38 -4.24
CA PHE A 163 11.69 -7.43 -3.37
C PHE A 163 12.51 -6.14 -3.15
N GLU A 164 13.75 -6.26 -2.70
CA GLU A 164 14.59 -5.07 -2.44
C GLU A 164 14.85 -4.28 -3.72
N LEU A 165 15.07 -4.98 -4.84
CA LEU A 165 15.22 -4.35 -6.15
C LEU A 165 13.96 -3.59 -6.56
N ALA A 166 12.77 -4.15 -6.36
CA ALA A 166 11.52 -3.50 -6.69
C ALA A 166 11.27 -2.25 -5.82
N VAL A 167 11.53 -2.34 -4.52
CA VAL A 167 11.42 -1.20 -3.60
C VAL A 167 12.37 -0.07 -4.00
N TYR A 168 13.60 -0.41 -4.34
CA TYR A 168 14.60 0.56 -4.77
C TYR A 168 14.24 1.17 -6.13
N ALA A 169 13.88 0.36 -7.11
CA ALA A 169 13.49 0.77 -8.45
C ALA A 169 12.27 1.71 -8.44
N GLN A 170 11.27 1.41 -7.59
CA GLN A 170 10.08 2.27 -7.42
C GLN A 170 10.45 3.68 -6.96
N HIS A 171 11.42 3.83 -6.08
CA HIS A 171 11.90 5.14 -5.65
C HIS A 171 12.47 5.97 -6.82
N TYR A 172 13.04 5.31 -7.82
CA TYR A 172 13.52 5.94 -9.05
C TYR A 172 12.47 6.00 -10.18
N GLY A 173 11.19 5.81 -9.85
CA GLY A 173 10.07 5.96 -10.79
C GLY A 173 9.77 4.76 -11.66
N VAL A 174 10.38 3.61 -11.39
CA VAL A 174 10.04 2.36 -12.07
C VAL A 174 8.65 1.92 -11.61
N GLU A 175 7.79 1.58 -12.56
CA GLU A 175 6.43 1.09 -12.26
C GLU A 175 6.49 -0.30 -11.61
N THR A 176 5.94 -0.40 -10.40
CA THR A 176 5.86 -1.65 -9.65
C THR A 176 4.45 -1.94 -9.19
N ARG A 177 4.18 -3.17 -8.77
CA ARG A 177 2.91 -3.59 -8.17
C ARG A 177 2.81 -3.27 -6.68
N LEU A 178 3.76 -2.56 -6.13
CA LEU A 178 3.76 -2.08 -4.75
C LEU A 178 2.93 -0.80 -4.64
N LEU A 179 2.27 -0.61 -3.52
CA LEU A 179 1.56 0.62 -3.19
C LEU A 179 2.16 1.21 -1.92
N ASP A 180 2.64 2.45 -2.01
CA ASP A 180 3.32 3.14 -0.91
C ASP A 180 2.35 3.64 0.14
N TRP A 181 2.77 3.51 1.38
CA TRP A 181 2.13 4.07 2.57
C TRP A 181 3.19 4.65 3.49
N THR A 182 2.75 5.41 4.46
CA THR A 182 3.59 5.91 5.55
C THR A 182 2.93 5.69 6.90
N LYS A 183 3.73 5.50 7.95
CA LYS A 183 3.23 5.47 9.33
C LYS A 183 2.97 6.87 9.90
N ASN A 184 3.32 7.92 9.16
CA ASN A 184 3.21 9.30 9.60
C ASN A 184 2.14 10.06 8.81
N PRO A 185 1.02 10.48 9.45
CA PRO A 185 -0.07 11.20 8.78
C PRO A 185 0.38 12.52 8.14
N PHE A 186 1.37 13.22 8.73
CA PHE A 186 1.87 14.46 8.17
C PHE A 186 2.69 14.25 6.89
N VAL A 187 3.38 13.12 6.77
CA VAL A 187 4.05 12.74 5.50
C VAL A 187 3.00 12.46 4.42
N ALA A 188 1.91 11.76 4.76
CA ALA A 188 0.81 11.55 3.82
C ALA A 188 0.17 12.88 3.40
N SER A 189 -0.07 13.79 4.34
CA SER A 189 -0.59 15.14 4.07
C SER A 189 0.34 15.93 3.15
N TYR A 190 1.64 15.87 3.39
CA TYR A 190 2.63 16.52 2.52
C TYR A 190 2.54 16.01 1.07
N PHE A 191 2.44 14.69 0.88
CA PHE A 191 2.27 14.12 -0.46
C PHE A 191 0.94 14.53 -1.11
N ALA A 192 -0.17 14.51 -0.37
CA ALA A 192 -1.46 14.96 -0.88
C ALA A 192 -1.39 16.43 -1.35
N CYS A 193 -0.94 17.32 -0.48
CA CYS A 193 -0.83 18.74 -0.78
C CYS A 193 0.17 19.03 -1.91
N SER A 194 1.36 18.39 -1.89
CA SER A 194 2.37 18.62 -2.92
C SER A 194 1.95 18.15 -4.31
N HIS A 195 1.13 17.09 -4.40
CA HIS A 195 0.53 16.65 -5.64
C HIS A 195 -0.59 17.61 -6.09
N ALA A 196 -1.48 18.01 -5.19
CA ALA A 196 -2.54 18.97 -5.51
C ALA A 196 -1.99 20.29 -6.02
N LEU A 197 -0.91 20.80 -5.43
CA LEU A 197 -0.25 22.04 -5.87
C LEU A 197 0.42 21.96 -7.26
N LYS A 198 0.77 20.76 -7.72
CA LYS A 198 1.36 20.55 -9.06
C LYS A 198 0.32 20.44 -10.15
N MET A 199 -0.92 20.25 -9.80
CA MET A 199 -2.04 20.16 -10.73
C MET A 199 -2.59 21.56 -11.06
N ASN A 200 -3.30 21.68 -12.16
CA ASN A 200 -4.01 22.92 -12.46
C ASN A 200 -5.04 23.16 -11.34
N TYR A 201 -5.02 24.37 -10.80
CA TYR A 201 -5.96 24.74 -9.73
C TYR A 201 -7.41 24.64 -10.21
N ASP A 202 -8.19 23.81 -9.52
CA ASP A 202 -9.65 23.74 -9.60
C ASP A 202 -10.21 23.94 -8.19
N PRO A 203 -11.01 24.99 -7.94
CA PRO A 203 -11.58 25.25 -6.61
C PRO A 203 -12.50 24.14 -6.10
N ASN A 204 -12.95 23.22 -6.97
CA ASN A 204 -13.77 22.08 -6.60
C ASN A 204 -12.96 20.79 -6.36
N SER A 205 -11.67 20.80 -6.72
CA SER A 205 -10.84 19.62 -6.49
C SER A 205 -10.58 19.40 -5.00
N LYS A 206 -10.55 18.14 -4.60
CA LYS A 206 -10.28 17.72 -3.24
C LYS A 206 -9.09 16.78 -3.23
N PHE A 207 -8.16 16.99 -2.33
CA PHE A 207 -7.17 15.96 -1.99
C PHE A 207 -7.76 15.02 -0.93
N CYS A 208 -7.15 13.87 -0.75
CA CYS A 208 -7.54 12.98 0.34
C CYS A 208 -6.36 12.27 0.97
N ILE A 209 -6.58 11.78 2.19
CA ILE A 209 -5.68 10.86 2.87
C ILE A 209 -6.42 9.55 3.10
N TRP A 210 -5.89 8.49 2.54
CA TRP A 210 -6.31 7.14 2.85
C TRP A 210 -5.63 6.66 4.13
N VAL A 211 -6.41 6.03 4.99
CA VAL A 211 -5.95 5.40 6.24
C VAL A 211 -6.31 3.93 6.18
N LEU A 212 -5.33 3.06 6.35
CA LEU A 212 -5.54 1.61 6.39
C LEU A 212 -5.15 1.07 7.78
N ASN A 213 -6.08 0.39 8.43
CA ASN A 213 -5.77 -0.41 9.60
C ASN A 213 -5.27 -1.79 9.17
N SER A 214 -3.97 -2.00 9.31
CA SER A 214 -3.28 -3.26 8.94
C SER A 214 -3.23 -4.27 10.09
N GLU A 215 -3.78 -3.95 11.26
CA GLU A 215 -3.78 -4.84 12.41
C GLU A 215 -4.69 -6.04 12.18
N SER A 216 -4.22 -7.22 12.57
CA SER A 216 -5.01 -8.46 12.57
C SER A 216 -5.78 -8.69 11.27
N ILE A 217 -5.08 -8.58 10.13
CA ILE A 217 -5.65 -8.96 8.83
C ILE A 217 -6.17 -10.39 8.94
N THR A 218 -7.43 -10.61 8.59
CA THR A 218 -8.09 -11.93 8.67
C THR A 218 -7.36 -12.96 7.81
N ASN A 219 -7.45 -14.25 8.17
CA ASN A 219 -6.77 -15.32 7.45
C ASN A 219 -7.07 -15.34 5.95
N GLU A 220 -8.28 -14.97 5.53
CA GLU A 220 -8.65 -14.90 4.12
C GLU A 220 -8.02 -13.71 3.41
N LEU A 221 -8.06 -12.53 4.03
CA LEU A 221 -7.45 -11.33 3.48
C LEU A 221 -5.91 -11.45 3.43
N ASN A 222 -5.29 -12.12 4.41
CA ASN A 222 -3.85 -12.43 4.42
C ASN A 222 -3.39 -13.26 3.21
N GLN A 223 -4.29 -14.03 2.62
CA GLN A 223 -3.97 -14.80 1.41
C GLN A 223 -3.83 -13.92 0.18
N VAL A 224 -4.35 -12.70 0.19
CA VAL A 224 -4.41 -11.81 -0.98
C VAL A 224 -3.78 -10.44 -0.76
N LEU A 225 -3.64 -9.99 0.48
CA LEU A 225 -3.03 -8.70 0.82
C LEU A 225 -1.90 -8.89 1.83
N GLU A 226 -0.76 -8.31 1.55
CA GLU A 226 0.37 -8.25 2.47
C GLU A 226 0.81 -6.82 2.72
N VAL A 227 1.18 -6.55 3.98
CA VAL A 227 1.79 -5.29 4.40
C VAL A 227 3.25 -5.55 4.71
N LEU A 228 4.13 -4.86 4.00
CA LEU A 228 5.57 -5.04 4.05
C LEU A 228 6.23 -3.81 4.65
N ASP A 229 7.09 -4.03 5.63
CA ASP A 229 7.95 -2.98 6.22
C ASP A 229 9.40 -3.21 5.71
N PRO A 230 9.81 -2.55 4.62
CA PRO A 230 11.09 -2.80 4.01
C PRO A 230 12.25 -2.36 4.93
N PRO A 231 13.43 -3.01 4.82
CA PRO A 231 14.62 -2.59 5.52
C PRO A 231 14.97 -1.13 5.23
N LYS A 232 15.18 -0.34 6.28
CA LYS A 232 15.37 1.13 6.17
C LYS A 232 16.84 1.54 6.11
N GLY A 233 17.75 0.64 6.47
CA GLY A 233 19.17 0.96 6.62
C GLY A 233 19.89 1.35 5.34
N LEU A 234 19.37 0.93 4.19
CA LEU A 234 20.00 1.17 2.88
C LEU A 234 19.29 2.26 2.06
N ASN A 235 18.16 2.77 2.53
CA ASN A 235 17.39 3.81 1.84
C ASN A 235 16.90 4.87 2.83
N GLN A 236 17.66 5.97 2.91
CA GLN A 236 17.35 7.09 3.81
C GLN A 236 15.98 7.71 3.53
N HIS A 237 15.51 7.72 2.27
CA HIS A 237 14.21 8.28 1.93
C HIS A 237 13.06 7.45 2.53
N ILE A 238 13.13 6.12 2.44
CA ILE A 238 12.13 5.23 3.07
C ILE A 238 12.16 5.39 4.58
N SER A 239 13.35 5.55 5.16
CA SER A 239 13.50 5.78 6.60
C SER A 239 12.85 7.09 7.04
N HIS A 240 13.15 8.20 6.38
CA HIS A 240 12.59 9.52 6.70
C HIS A 240 11.07 9.57 6.48
N GLN A 241 10.58 8.91 5.45
CA GLN A 241 9.15 8.83 5.15
C GLN A 241 8.40 7.82 6.04
N GLN A 242 9.09 7.04 6.86
CA GLN A 242 8.50 5.92 7.62
C GLN A 242 7.66 5.01 6.71
N GLY A 243 8.23 4.74 5.52
CA GLY A 243 7.57 4.06 4.42
C GLY A 243 7.21 2.62 4.76
N VAL A 244 6.04 2.20 4.31
CA VAL A 244 5.49 0.86 4.36
C VAL A 244 4.86 0.58 2.99
N LEU A 245 4.79 -0.67 2.61
CA LEU A 245 4.27 -1.06 1.30
C LEU A 245 3.11 -2.04 1.50
N THR A 246 2.12 -1.95 0.61
CA THR A 246 1.18 -3.06 0.44
C THR A 246 1.33 -3.67 -0.95
N TYR A 247 1.12 -4.97 -1.02
CA TYR A 247 1.00 -5.63 -2.29
C TYR A 247 -0.09 -6.71 -2.28
N THR A 248 -0.62 -6.99 -3.46
CA THR A 248 -1.65 -8.00 -3.65
C THR A 248 -1.00 -9.33 -4.05
N LYS A 249 -1.17 -10.33 -3.17
CA LYS A 249 -0.73 -11.71 -3.42
C LYS A 249 -1.73 -12.46 -4.30
N ASN A 250 -1.35 -13.66 -4.70
CA ASN A 250 -2.24 -14.64 -5.32
C ASN A 250 -3.05 -14.06 -6.48
N HIS A 251 -2.34 -13.47 -7.42
CA HIS A 251 -2.93 -12.78 -8.57
C HIS A 251 -3.90 -13.62 -9.40
N ILE A 252 -3.70 -14.96 -9.45
CA ILE A 252 -4.62 -15.87 -10.14
C ILE A 252 -5.98 -15.85 -9.44
N LYS A 253 -5.98 -16.04 -8.12
CA LYS A 253 -7.23 -16.07 -7.34
C LYS A 253 -7.98 -14.75 -7.49
N ILE A 254 -7.26 -13.64 -7.40
CA ILE A 254 -7.80 -12.28 -7.58
C ILE A 254 -8.36 -12.10 -8.99
N PHE A 255 -7.58 -12.46 -10.02
CA PHE A 255 -8.00 -12.31 -11.40
C PHE A 255 -9.21 -13.20 -11.72
N ASN A 256 -9.20 -14.47 -11.32
CA ASN A 256 -10.34 -15.38 -11.54
C ASN A 256 -11.61 -14.87 -10.85
N LYS A 257 -11.45 -14.15 -9.73
CA LYS A 257 -12.58 -13.64 -8.98
C LYS A 257 -13.16 -12.35 -9.55
N PHE A 258 -12.31 -11.42 -9.98
CA PHE A 258 -12.73 -10.09 -10.43
C PHE A 258 -12.76 -9.94 -11.95
N GLY A 259 -12.19 -10.87 -12.71
CA GLY A 259 -12.03 -10.74 -14.16
C GLY A 259 -11.13 -9.57 -14.61
N THR A 260 -10.54 -8.86 -13.67
CA THR A 260 -9.69 -7.68 -13.88
C THR A 260 -8.70 -7.53 -12.74
N ARG A 261 -7.86 -6.50 -12.81
CA ARG A 261 -6.96 -6.11 -11.72
C ARG A 261 -7.64 -5.06 -10.85
N PRO A 262 -8.25 -5.47 -9.72
CA PRO A 262 -8.98 -4.56 -8.85
C PRO A 262 -8.03 -3.61 -8.13
N CYS A 263 -8.55 -2.46 -7.70
CA CYS A 263 -7.85 -1.61 -6.74
C CYS A 263 -7.98 -2.19 -5.31
N LEU A 264 -7.21 -1.67 -4.37
CA LEU A 264 -7.21 -2.17 -2.98
C LEU A 264 -8.61 -2.07 -2.34
N LYS A 265 -9.37 -0.99 -2.60
CA LYS A 265 -10.71 -0.82 -2.04
C LYS A 265 -11.69 -1.92 -2.52
N ASP A 266 -11.56 -2.37 -3.79
CA ASP A 266 -12.41 -3.45 -4.32
C ASP A 266 -12.08 -4.79 -3.63
N ILE A 267 -10.79 -5.04 -3.37
CA ILE A 267 -10.35 -6.24 -2.65
C ILE A 267 -10.90 -6.22 -1.22
N LEU A 268 -10.79 -5.10 -0.52
CA LEU A 268 -11.28 -4.97 0.85
C LEU A 268 -12.82 -5.13 0.92
N LYS A 269 -13.55 -4.53 -0.03
CA LYS A 269 -15.00 -4.73 -0.16
C LYS A 269 -15.35 -6.20 -0.33
N TYR A 270 -14.67 -6.88 -1.25
CA TYR A 270 -14.93 -8.28 -1.55
C TYR A 270 -14.74 -9.21 -0.33
N TYR A 271 -13.73 -8.93 0.50
CA TYR A 271 -13.45 -9.67 1.74
C TYR A 271 -14.17 -9.08 2.97
N GLU A 272 -15.23 -8.30 2.77
CA GLU A 272 -16.02 -7.66 3.84
C GLU A 272 -15.15 -6.92 4.86
N SER A 273 -14.05 -6.35 4.37
CA SER A 273 -13.03 -5.69 5.18
C SER A 273 -12.96 -4.17 4.93
N GLY A 274 -14.01 -3.57 4.37
CA GLY A 274 -14.10 -2.14 4.08
C GLY A 274 -13.93 -1.26 5.33
N TYR A 275 -14.32 -1.77 6.50
CA TYR A 275 -14.15 -1.08 7.80
C TYR A 275 -12.67 -0.80 8.16
N ARG A 276 -11.73 -1.43 7.46
CA ARG A 276 -10.28 -1.21 7.65
C ARG A 276 -9.75 0.00 6.89
N LEU A 277 -10.55 0.56 5.99
CA LEU A 277 -10.16 1.64 5.10
C LEU A 277 -11.00 2.87 5.36
N LEU A 278 -10.34 3.97 5.70
CA LEU A 278 -10.94 5.28 5.89
C LEU A 278 -10.35 6.27 4.87
N LYS A 279 -11.20 7.06 4.24
CA LYS A 279 -10.84 8.20 3.40
C LYS A 279 -11.17 9.50 4.16
N ILE A 280 -10.19 10.37 4.26
CA ILE A 280 -10.28 11.68 4.92
C ILE A 280 -10.18 12.76 3.87
#